data_6fcf12a6d7a8002f81b8de85772fa92b
#
_entry.id   6fcf12a6d7a8002f81b8de85772fa92b
#
_cell.length_a   1.000
_cell.length_b   1.000
_cell.length_c   1.000
_cell.angle_alpha   90.00
_cell.angle_beta   90.00
_cell.angle_gamma   90.00
#
_symmetry.space_group_name_H-M   'P 1'
#
loop_
_entity.id
_entity.type
_entity.pdbx_description
1 polymer ?
#
loop_
_entity_poly.entity_id
_entity_poly.type
_entity_poly.pdbx_seq_one_letter_code
_entity_poly.pdbx_strand_id
1 'polypeptide(L)'
;VQISAYKSCAAFIREARKRGFVGNFYNVSFVGTQALLDELGPDAKGVVVSQVMPFPYAPVTPISGEYLAAVKAKQGRAANYSGVEGYVAAKVFTEAVRRAGRNLTREGFLTAIEGMKDLDLGGFPVDFGPRKHTGSKFVELTLLTEDGRIRR
;
A
#
# COMPACT_ATOMS: atom_id res chain seq x y z
N VAL A 1 18.94 -4.86 -1.27
CA VAL A 1 17.51 -4.77 -1.66
C VAL A 1 16.95 -6.18 -1.74
N GLN A 2 15.73 -6.38 -1.25
CA GLN A 2 15.03 -7.66 -1.25
C GLN A 2 13.70 -7.55 -1.99
N ILE A 3 13.35 -8.57 -2.78
CA ILE A 3 12.09 -8.69 -3.51
C ILE A 3 11.57 -10.11 -3.26
N SER A 4 10.86 -10.31 -2.16
CA SER A 4 10.29 -11.60 -1.77
C SER A 4 9.17 -11.41 -0.74
N ALA A 5 8.46 -12.50 -0.39
CA ALA A 5 7.47 -12.50 0.67
C ALA A 5 8.14 -12.36 2.07
N TYR A 6 7.37 -11.92 3.06
CA TYR A 6 7.87 -11.55 4.38
C TYR A 6 8.69 -12.64 5.08
N LYS A 7 8.29 -13.91 5.00
CA LYS A 7 9.02 -15.02 5.65
C LYS A 7 10.44 -15.19 5.11
N SER A 8 10.59 -15.17 3.78
CA SER A 8 11.90 -15.30 3.14
C SER A 8 12.78 -14.09 3.43
N CYS A 9 12.20 -12.88 3.38
CA CYS A 9 12.92 -11.65 3.74
C CYS A 9 13.36 -11.66 5.20
N ALA A 10 12.50 -12.06 6.13
CA ALA A 10 12.85 -12.14 7.55
C ALA A 10 13.95 -13.17 7.82
N ALA A 11 13.86 -14.34 7.21
CA ALA A 11 14.89 -15.38 7.35
C ALA A 11 16.26 -14.88 6.85
N PHE A 12 16.29 -14.20 5.71
CA PHE A 12 17.51 -13.61 5.17
C PHE A 12 18.07 -12.51 6.09
N ILE A 13 17.22 -11.61 6.60
CA ILE A 13 17.65 -10.52 7.51
C ILE A 13 18.26 -11.10 8.77
N ARG A 14 17.63 -12.07 9.41
CA ARG A 14 18.15 -12.73 10.61
C ARG A 14 19.48 -13.40 10.36
N GLU A 15 19.62 -14.12 9.27
CA GLU A 15 20.89 -14.80 8.94
C GLU A 15 22.00 -13.81 8.63
N ALA A 16 21.71 -12.73 7.89
CA ALA A 16 22.69 -11.69 7.61
C ALA A 16 23.17 -11.00 8.90
N ARG A 17 22.25 -10.69 9.84
CA ARG A 17 22.59 -10.11 11.13
C ARG A 17 23.45 -11.04 11.98
N LYS A 18 23.13 -12.33 12.03
CA LYS A 18 23.95 -13.34 12.72
C LYS A 18 25.38 -13.39 12.19
N ARG A 19 25.58 -13.10 10.90
CA ARG A 19 26.89 -13.02 10.24
C ARG A 19 27.55 -11.65 10.38
N GLY A 20 27.02 -10.76 11.22
CA GLY A 20 27.61 -9.46 11.51
C GLY A 20 27.25 -8.33 10.54
N PHE A 21 26.25 -8.53 9.66
CA PHE A 21 25.78 -7.43 8.80
C PHE A 21 24.99 -6.40 9.62
N VAL A 22 25.49 -5.17 9.69
CA VAL A 22 24.90 -4.06 10.47
C VAL A 22 24.19 -3.02 9.58
N GLY A 23 24.17 -3.21 8.26
CA GLY A 23 23.54 -2.28 7.32
C GLY A 23 22.01 -2.37 7.29
N ASN A 24 21.40 -1.48 6.51
CA ASN A 24 19.95 -1.43 6.31
C ASN A 24 19.49 -2.44 5.24
N PHE A 25 18.25 -2.89 5.39
CA PHE A 25 17.59 -3.76 4.42
C PHE A 25 16.47 -2.99 3.74
N TYR A 26 16.41 -3.02 2.42
CA TYR A 26 15.38 -2.35 1.62
C TYR A 26 14.48 -3.38 0.96
N ASN A 27 13.18 -3.23 1.15
CA ASN A 27 12.14 -4.12 0.62
C ASN A 27 11.14 -3.33 -0.23
N VAL A 28 10.45 -4.01 -1.12
CA VAL A 28 9.31 -3.45 -1.87
C VAL A 28 7.99 -3.74 -1.15
N SER A 29 6.96 -2.91 -1.38
CA SER A 29 5.65 -2.97 -0.71
C SER A 29 4.99 -4.36 -0.71
N PHE A 30 5.22 -5.11 -1.74
CA PHE A 30 4.73 -6.48 -1.93
C PHE A 30 5.17 -7.45 -0.80
N VAL A 31 6.22 -7.13 -0.04
CA VAL A 31 6.68 -7.95 1.10
C VAL A 31 5.61 -8.18 2.16
N GLY A 32 4.62 -7.28 2.27
CA GLY A 32 3.63 -7.29 3.35
C GLY A 32 4.22 -6.69 4.63
N THR A 33 4.23 -5.36 4.71
CA THR A 33 4.98 -4.58 5.72
C THR A 33 4.65 -4.99 7.16
N GLN A 34 3.36 -5.12 7.51
CA GLN A 34 2.96 -5.52 8.87
C GLN A 34 3.41 -6.95 9.17
N ALA A 35 3.21 -7.88 8.24
CA ALA A 35 3.61 -9.27 8.42
C ALA A 35 5.15 -9.41 8.55
N LEU A 36 5.92 -8.58 7.84
CA LEU A 36 7.37 -8.54 7.99
C LEU A 36 7.78 -8.01 9.36
N LEU A 37 7.13 -6.95 9.85
CA LEU A 37 7.37 -6.39 11.17
C LEU A 37 7.05 -7.40 12.27
N ASP A 38 5.89 -8.04 12.20
CA ASP A 38 5.44 -9.05 13.16
C ASP A 38 6.39 -10.27 13.19
N GLU A 39 6.87 -10.70 12.01
CA GLU A 39 7.82 -11.80 11.88
C GLU A 39 9.21 -11.45 12.45
N LEU A 40 9.70 -10.23 12.20
CA LEU A 40 11.04 -9.83 12.63
C LEU A 40 11.11 -9.46 14.11
N GLY A 41 10.07 -8.84 14.66
CA GLY A 41 10.10 -8.29 16.01
C GLY A 41 11.27 -7.30 16.20
N PRO A 42 12.14 -7.49 17.21
CA PRO A 42 13.28 -6.61 17.46
C PRO A 42 14.29 -6.53 16.29
N ASP A 43 14.37 -7.57 15.45
CA ASP A 43 15.24 -7.60 14.27
C ASP A 43 14.80 -6.64 13.14
N ALA A 44 13.63 -5.99 13.29
CA ALA A 44 13.09 -5.05 12.32
C ALA A 44 13.86 -3.73 12.22
N LYS A 45 14.72 -3.41 13.18
CA LYS A 45 15.52 -2.19 13.18
C LYS A 45 16.30 -2.00 11.88
N GLY A 46 16.14 -0.84 11.24
CA GLY A 46 16.85 -0.51 9.99
C GLY A 46 16.30 -1.21 8.75
N VAL A 47 15.12 -1.82 8.84
CA VAL A 47 14.42 -2.37 7.68
C VAL A 47 13.54 -1.28 7.07
N VAL A 48 13.76 -0.99 5.81
CA VAL A 48 13.02 0.02 5.02
C VAL A 48 12.12 -0.69 4.01
N VAL A 49 10.90 -0.19 3.84
CA VAL A 49 9.96 -0.70 2.84
C VAL A 49 9.47 0.45 1.98
N SER A 50 9.59 0.33 0.66
CA SER A 50 8.97 1.27 -0.27
C SER A 50 7.48 0.98 -0.38
N GLN A 51 6.64 1.99 -0.15
CA GLN A 51 5.19 1.87 -0.18
C GLN A 51 4.63 2.52 -1.44
N VAL A 52 3.60 1.92 -2.02
CA VAL A 52 2.88 2.44 -3.19
C VAL A 52 1.50 3.00 -2.81
N MET A 53 1.17 2.98 -1.51
CA MET A 53 -0.06 3.51 -0.93
C MET A 53 0.25 4.48 0.21
N PRO A 54 -0.65 5.44 0.49
CA PRO A 54 -0.50 6.37 1.62
C PRO A 54 -0.46 5.64 2.95
N PHE A 55 0.18 6.26 3.93
CA PHE A 55 0.32 5.72 5.29
C PHE A 55 -1.04 5.39 5.91
N PRO A 56 -1.31 4.10 6.25
CA PRO A 56 -2.63 3.65 6.66
C PRO A 56 -2.92 3.79 8.17
N TYR A 57 -1.92 4.14 8.98
CA TYR A 57 -2.03 4.09 10.44
C TYR A 57 -2.36 5.45 11.08
N ALA A 58 -2.36 6.52 10.29
CA ALA A 58 -2.74 7.87 10.73
C ALA A 58 -3.44 8.64 9.60
N PRO A 59 -4.30 9.63 9.91
CA PRO A 59 -5.04 10.41 8.91
C PRO A 59 -4.15 11.48 8.27
N VAL A 60 -3.05 11.07 7.64
CA VAL A 60 -2.05 11.96 7.02
C VAL A 60 -2.53 12.57 5.69
N THR A 61 -3.51 11.95 5.07
CA THR A 61 -4.23 12.44 3.89
C THR A 61 -5.73 12.21 4.08
N PRO A 62 -6.61 12.92 3.37
CA PRO A 62 -8.06 12.68 3.44
C PRO A 62 -8.42 11.21 3.18
N ILE A 63 -7.81 10.57 2.17
CA ILE A 63 -8.09 9.15 1.88
C ILE A 63 -7.63 8.21 3.01
N SER A 64 -6.51 8.51 3.68
CA SER A 64 -6.08 7.74 4.86
C SER A 64 -7.08 7.88 6.00
N GLY A 65 -7.63 9.09 6.21
CA GLY A 65 -8.67 9.36 7.20
C GLY A 65 -9.97 8.61 6.91
N GLU A 66 -10.43 8.64 5.67
CA GLU A 66 -11.62 7.89 5.21
C GLU A 66 -11.44 6.38 5.41
N TYR A 67 -10.27 5.85 5.02
CA TYR A 67 -9.95 4.43 5.21
C TYR A 67 -9.97 4.04 6.69
N LEU A 68 -9.34 4.84 7.57
CA LEU A 68 -9.33 4.57 9.00
C LEU A 68 -10.74 4.60 9.61
N ALA A 69 -11.59 5.54 9.18
CA ALA A 69 -12.98 5.58 9.60
C ALA A 69 -13.75 4.33 9.17
N ALA A 70 -13.53 3.87 7.92
CA ALA A 70 -14.15 2.64 7.42
C ALA A 70 -13.66 1.39 8.17
N VAL A 71 -12.37 1.29 8.49
CA VAL A 71 -11.80 0.19 9.31
C VAL A 71 -12.40 0.20 10.71
N LYS A 72 -12.48 1.38 11.35
CA LYS A 72 -13.06 1.52 12.70
C LYS A 72 -14.52 1.08 12.75
N ALA A 73 -15.29 1.32 11.70
CA ALA A 73 -16.68 0.89 11.59
C ALA A 73 -16.83 -0.64 11.46
N LYS A 74 -15.76 -1.38 11.15
CA LYS A 74 -15.74 -2.84 11.00
C LYS A 74 -14.97 -3.47 12.15
N GLN A 75 -15.70 -4.05 13.10
CA GLN A 75 -15.11 -4.74 14.25
C GLN A 75 -14.12 -5.84 13.83
N GLY A 76 -13.04 -6.00 14.58
CA GLY A 76 -12.02 -7.04 14.36
C GLY A 76 -11.10 -6.81 13.16
N ARG A 77 -11.09 -5.61 12.57
CA ARG A 77 -10.17 -5.24 11.48
C ARG A 77 -9.12 -4.25 11.97
N ALA A 78 -7.88 -4.47 11.52
CA ALA A 78 -6.77 -3.56 11.74
C ALA A 78 -6.38 -2.86 10.43
N ALA A 79 -6.01 -1.58 10.53
CA ALA A 79 -5.49 -0.84 9.38
C ALA A 79 -4.13 -1.42 8.95
N ASN A 80 -3.91 -1.52 7.65
CA ASN A 80 -2.64 -1.92 7.07
C ASN A 80 -2.56 -1.49 5.59
N TYR A 81 -1.38 -1.61 4.99
CA TYR A 81 -1.14 -1.19 3.59
C TYR A 81 -1.99 -1.95 2.58
N SER A 82 -2.13 -3.27 2.71
CA SER A 82 -2.98 -4.06 1.80
C SER A 82 -4.46 -3.65 1.90
N GLY A 83 -4.90 -3.26 3.09
CA GLY A 83 -6.25 -2.76 3.31
C GLY A 83 -6.51 -1.42 2.63
N VAL A 84 -5.59 -0.45 2.73
CA VAL A 84 -5.75 0.83 2.04
C VAL A 84 -5.64 0.66 0.52
N GLU A 85 -4.81 -0.25 0.03
CA GLU A 85 -4.74 -0.60 -1.39
C GLU A 85 -6.08 -1.12 -1.92
N GLY A 86 -6.70 -2.07 -1.22
CA GLY A 86 -8.04 -2.56 -1.54
C GLY A 86 -9.10 -1.47 -1.47
N TYR A 87 -9.02 -0.57 -0.49
CA TYR A 87 -9.92 0.57 -0.35
C TYR A 87 -9.82 1.53 -1.54
N VAL A 88 -8.60 1.90 -1.94
CA VAL A 88 -8.34 2.74 -3.12
C VAL A 88 -8.84 2.06 -4.39
N ALA A 89 -8.55 0.78 -4.59
CA ALA A 89 -9.03 0.00 -5.73
C ALA A 89 -10.56 0.01 -5.81
N ALA A 90 -11.25 -0.16 -4.68
CA ALA A 90 -12.70 -0.10 -4.62
C ALA A 90 -13.26 1.30 -4.97
N LYS A 91 -12.60 2.36 -4.53
CA LYS A 91 -12.98 3.74 -4.90
C LYS A 91 -12.83 3.98 -6.41
N VAL A 92 -11.71 3.57 -7.00
CA VAL A 92 -11.48 3.64 -8.45
C VAL A 92 -12.53 2.85 -9.21
N PHE A 93 -12.78 1.60 -8.79
CA PHE A 93 -13.79 0.75 -9.40
C PHE A 93 -15.18 1.38 -9.36
N THR A 94 -15.58 1.88 -8.19
CA THR A 94 -16.89 2.53 -8.00
C THR A 94 -17.05 3.76 -8.90
N GLU A 95 -16.01 4.58 -9.00
CA GLU A 95 -16.00 5.75 -9.88
C GLU A 95 -16.09 5.34 -11.36
N ALA A 96 -15.40 4.27 -11.77
CA ALA A 96 -15.50 3.73 -13.12
C ALA A 96 -16.92 3.27 -13.46
N VAL A 97 -17.55 2.52 -12.55
CA VAL A 97 -18.94 2.08 -12.72
C VAL A 97 -19.90 3.28 -12.82
N ARG A 98 -19.70 4.29 -11.95
CA ARG A 98 -20.51 5.52 -11.99
C ARG A 98 -20.40 6.26 -13.33
N ARG A 99 -19.18 6.36 -13.88
CA ARG A 99 -18.92 7.00 -15.20
C ARG A 99 -19.45 6.18 -16.37
N ALA A 100 -19.36 4.86 -16.30
CA ALA A 100 -19.89 3.97 -17.32
C ALA A 100 -21.44 4.03 -17.44
N GLY A 101 -22.13 4.44 -16.37
CA GLY A 101 -23.58 4.68 -16.37
C GLY A 101 -24.42 3.41 -16.30
N ARG A 102 -25.72 3.53 -16.67
CA ARG A 102 -26.71 2.46 -16.46
C ARG A 102 -26.49 1.24 -17.37
N ASN A 103 -26.01 1.45 -18.58
CA ASN A 103 -25.76 0.38 -19.55
C ASN A 103 -24.32 -0.11 -19.41
N LEU A 104 -24.01 -0.71 -18.24
CA LEU A 104 -22.66 -1.18 -17.94
C LEU A 104 -22.27 -2.35 -18.82
N THR A 105 -21.31 -2.12 -19.72
CA THR A 105 -20.63 -3.15 -20.51
C THR A 105 -19.15 -3.17 -20.13
N ARG A 106 -18.44 -4.22 -20.51
CA ARG A 106 -17.00 -4.33 -20.30
C ARG A 106 -16.24 -3.19 -21.02
N GLU A 107 -16.62 -2.90 -22.25
CA GLU A 107 -16.04 -1.85 -23.09
C GLU A 107 -16.32 -0.47 -22.51
N GLY A 108 -17.56 -0.22 -22.07
CA GLY A 108 -17.95 1.02 -21.40
C GLY A 108 -17.20 1.25 -20.10
N PHE A 109 -17.00 0.20 -19.32
CA PHE A 109 -16.18 0.25 -18.08
C PHE A 109 -14.71 0.56 -18.38
N LEU A 110 -14.09 -0.08 -19.37
CA LEU A 110 -12.72 0.19 -19.80
C LEU A 110 -12.59 1.64 -20.28
N THR A 111 -13.49 2.12 -21.11
CA THR A 111 -13.53 3.52 -21.58
C THR A 111 -13.61 4.49 -20.39
N ALA A 112 -14.44 4.16 -19.40
CA ALA A 112 -14.59 4.98 -18.20
C ALA A 112 -13.29 5.05 -17.36
N ILE A 113 -12.58 3.93 -17.18
CA ILE A 113 -11.28 3.92 -16.50
C ILE A 113 -10.25 4.72 -17.30
N GLU A 114 -10.10 4.46 -18.58
CA GLU A 114 -9.13 5.12 -19.46
C GLU A 114 -9.38 6.63 -19.60
N GLY A 115 -10.62 7.06 -19.34
CA GLY A 115 -11.00 8.47 -19.26
C GLY A 115 -10.75 9.14 -17.91
N MET A 116 -10.24 8.42 -16.89
CA MET A 116 -9.93 9.01 -15.58
C MET A 116 -8.59 9.76 -15.64
N LYS A 117 -8.67 11.05 -15.84
CA LYS A 117 -7.53 11.97 -15.82
C LYS A 117 -7.55 12.73 -14.50
N ASP A 118 -6.38 12.85 -13.86
CA ASP A 118 -6.15 13.69 -12.67
C ASP A 118 -7.24 13.55 -11.58
N LEU A 119 -7.75 12.31 -11.40
CA LEU A 119 -8.74 12.04 -10.36
C LEU A 119 -8.04 12.01 -8.99
N ASP A 120 -8.30 13.02 -8.16
CA ASP A 120 -7.84 13.02 -6.77
C ASP A 120 -8.81 12.25 -5.89
N LEU A 121 -8.32 11.21 -5.25
CA LEU A 121 -9.06 10.39 -4.28
C LEU A 121 -8.90 10.87 -2.83
N GLY A 122 -8.54 12.12 -2.64
CA GLY A 122 -8.29 12.69 -1.32
C GLY A 122 -6.81 12.69 -0.96
N GLY A 123 -6.00 13.38 -1.77
CA GLY A 123 -4.55 13.47 -1.64
C GLY A 123 -3.81 12.24 -2.22
N PHE A 124 -4.51 11.42 -2.99
CA PHE A 124 -3.94 10.31 -3.75
C PHE A 124 -4.44 10.39 -5.21
N PRO A 125 -3.70 11.08 -6.07
CA PRO A 125 -4.10 11.26 -7.46
C PRO A 125 -3.93 9.96 -8.25
N VAL A 126 -4.92 9.66 -9.10
CA VAL A 126 -4.86 8.58 -10.08
C VAL A 126 -5.11 9.13 -11.48
N ASP A 127 -4.40 8.59 -12.46
CA ASP A 127 -4.46 9.02 -13.84
C ASP A 127 -4.25 7.82 -14.78
N PHE A 128 -5.31 7.46 -15.52
CA PHE A 128 -5.33 6.35 -16.48
C PHE A 128 -5.44 6.86 -17.92
N GLY A 129 -5.23 5.96 -18.86
CA GLY A 129 -5.38 6.24 -20.29
C GLY A 129 -5.28 4.98 -21.15
N PRO A 130 -5.61 5.04 -22.46
CA PRO A 130 -5.67 3.87 -23.34
C PRO A 130 -4.39 3.04 -23.42
N ARG A 131 -3.24 3.63 -23.09
CA ARG A 131 -1.92 2.96 -23.04
C ARG A 131 -1.23 3.12 -21.67
N LYS A 132 -1.98 3.57 -20.67
CA LYS A 132 -1.48 3.84 -19.32
C LYS A 132 -2.44 3.23 -18.30
N HIS A 133 -2.18 1.98 -17.93
CA HIS A 133 -3.00 1.24 -16.97
C HIS A 133 -2.42 1.25 -15.54
N THR A 134 -1.29 1.90 -15.33
CA THR A 134 -0.75 2.20 -14.00
C THR A 134 -1.31 3.53 -13.53
N GLY A 135 -2.25 3.50 -12.59
CA GLY A 135 -3.02 4.68 -12.18
C GLY A 135 -2.25 5.65 -11.28
N SER A 136 -1.24 5.21 -10.54
CA SER A 136 -0.49 6.06 -9.62
C SER A 136 1.02 5.90 -9.79
N LYS A 137 1.76 6.97 -9.47
CA LYS A 137 3.23 6.97 -9.35
C LYS A 137 3.67 7.24 -7.91
N PHE A 138 2.74 7.13 -6.96
CA PHE A 138 3.04 7.39 -5.56
C PHE A 138 4.05 6.37 -5.04
N VAL A 139 5.11 6.87 -4.39
CA VAL A 139 6.08 6.08 -3.65
C VAL A 139 6.46 6.84 -2.38
N GLU A 140 6.45 6.12 -1.26
CA GLU A 140 6.91 6.61 0.04
C GLU A 140 7.81 5.55 0.66
N LEU A 141 8.79 5.95 1.46
CA LEU A 141 9.60 5.02 2.23
C LEU A 141 9.11 4.96 3.67
N THR A 142 9.04 3.75 4.22
CA THR A 142 8.74 3.53 5.64
C THR A 142 9.86 2.77 6.29
N LEU A 143 10.12 3.10 7.55
CA LEU A 143 11.12 2.48 8.40
C LEU A 143 10.43 1.60 9.44
N LEU A 144 10.86 0.36 9.56
CA LEU A 144 10.50 -0.52 10.66
C LEU A 144 11.45 -0.28 11.84
N THR A 145 10.88 -0.21 13.04
CA THR A 145 11.63 0.05 14.26
C THR A 145 11.65 -1.15 15.19
N GLU A 146 12.63 -1.22 16.06
CA GLU A 146 12.78 -2.31 17.04
C GLU A 146 11.65 -2.34 18.09
N ASP A 147 10.95 -1.20 18.29
CA ASP A 147 9.79 -1.07 19.18
C ASP A 147 8.47 -1.47 18.51
N GLY A 148 8.53 -2.13 17.35
CA GLY A 148 7.37 -2.65 16.66
C GLY A 148 6.50 -1.59 15.95
N ARG A 149 7.10 -0.46 15.55
CA ARG A 149 6.39 0.62 14.85
C ARG A 149 6.81 0.73 13.40
N ILE A 150 5.89 1.21 12.59
CA ILE A 150 6.13 1.62 11.20
C ILE A 150 6.15 3.14 11.18
N ARG A 151 7.24 3.73 10.75
CA ARG A 151 7.44 5.18 10.64
C ARG A 151 7.64 5.59 9.18
N ARG A 152 7.22 6.77 8.84
CA ARG A 152 7.47 7.42 7.53
C ARG A 152 8.49 8.52 7.68
#